data_d8f91a2f6d5b0e06185e47ee0c1fb759
#
_entry.id   d8f91a2f6d5b0e06185e47ee0c1fb759
#
_cell.length_a   1.000
_cell.length_b   1.000
_cell.length_c   1.000
_cell.angle_alpha   90.00
_cell.angle_beta   90.00
_cell.angle_gamma   90.00
#
_symmetry.space_group_name_H-M   'P 1'
#
loop_
_entity.id
_entity.type
_entity.pdbx_description
1 polymer ?
#
loop_
_entity_poly.entity_id
_entity_poly.type
_entity_poly.pdbx_seq_one_letter_code
_entity_poly.pdbx_strand_id
1 'polypeptide(L)'
;MIIGICGFIGSGKDTIADYLVNLHHFRRESFAATLKDAVAQVFGWDRTMLEGRTKQAREWREQVDPWWAERLHMPTLTPRWILQYWGTEVCRAGFHDDIWIASLENKLRHSQDDVVISDCRFPNEIRAIKKAGGRVIRVARGPEPAWYDAAVSVNRGANGNSTWALSQRKLEKFGVHASETAWVGTEF
;
A
#
# COMPACT_ATOMS: atom_id res chain seq x y z
N MET A 1 -10.10 -16.05 -10.96
CA MET A 1 -8.61 -16.00 -10.70
C MET A 1 -8.27 -14.73 -9.92
N ILE A 2 -7.27 -14.77 -9.02
CA ILE A 2 -6.80 -13.56 -8.30
C ILE A 2 -5.35 -13.28 -8.69
N ILE A 3 -5.06 -12.03 -9.12
CA ILE A 3 -3.71 -11.56 -9.43
C ILE A 3 -3.39 -10.37 -8.53
N GLY A 4 -2.39 -10.53 -7.66
CA GLY A 4 -1.80 -9.44 -6.89
C GLY A 4 -0.65 -8.78 -7.64
N ILE A 5 -0.56 -7.47 -7.62
CA ILE A 5 0.54 -6.71 -8.22
C ILE A 5 1.29 -5.95 -7.15
N CYS A 6 2.58 -6.21 -7.05
CA CYS A 6 3.51 -5.59 -6.13
C CYS A 6 4.58 -4.79 -6.88
N GLY A 7 5.20 -3.81 -6.22
CA GLY A 7 6.27 -2.99 -6.82
C GLY A 7 6.26 -1.56 -6.30
N PHE A 8 7.31 -0.83 -6.57
CA PHE A 8 7.51 0.54 -6.09
C PHE A 8 6.58 1.56 -6.75
N ILE A 9 6.50 2.74 -6.16
CA ILE A 9 5.80 3.89 -6.75
C ILE A 9 6.42 4.16 -8.14
N GLY A 10 5.55 4.35 -9.15
CA GLY A 10 5.99 4.63 -10.52
C GLY A 10 6.48 3.42 -11.32
N SER A 11 6.46 2.19 -10.77
CA SER A 11 6.91 0.98 -11.49
C SER A 11 5.97 0.55 -12.65
N GLY A 12 4.73 1.07 -12.71
CA GLY A 12 3.76 0.69 -13.74
C GLY A 12 2.71 -0.33 -13.29
N LYS A 13 2.55 -0.56 -12.00
CA LYS A 13 1.52 -1.47 -11.45
C LYS A 13 0.12 -1.17 -11.98
N ASP A 14 -0.25 0.11 -12.00
CA ASP A 14 -1.57 0.53 -12.48
C ASP A 14 -1.74 0.26 -13.97
N THR A 15 -0.69 0.44 -14.78
CA THR A 15 -0.71 0.13 -16.22
C THR A 15 -0.98 -1.35 -16.46
N ILE A 16 -0.33 -2.25 -15.70
CA ILE A 16 -0.57 -3.69 -15.80
C ILE A 16 -1.99 -4.04 -15.32
N ALA A 17 -2.45 -3.41 -14.24
CA ALA A 17 -3.81 -3.63 -13.76
C ALA A 17 -4.85 -3.15 -14.78
N ASP A 18 -4.66 -1.97 -15.38
CA ASP A 18 -5.55 -1.45 -16.43
C ASP A 18 -5.56 -2.34 -17.67
N TYR A 19 -4.41 -2.92 -18.05
CA TYR A 19 -4.33 -3.92 -19.12
C TYR A 19 -5.23 -5.14 -18.83
N LEU A 20 -5.13 -5.71 -17.62
CA LEU A 20 -5.94 -6.86 -17.21
C LEU A 20 -7.44 -6.52 -17.16
N VAL A 21 -7.78 -5.31 -16.69
CA VAL A 21 -9.18 -4.86 -16.63
C VAL A 21 -9.74 -4.68 -18.05
N ASN A 22 -9.04 -3.96 -18.91
CA ASN A 22 -9.58 -3.54 -20.22
C ASN A 22 -9.59 -4.68 -21.24
N LEU A 23 -8.61 -5.58 -21.22
CA LEU A 23 -8.47 -6.64 -22.23
C LEU A 23 -8.86 -8.03 -21.74
N HIS A 24 -8.83 -8.26 -20.43
CA HIS A 24 -9.11 -9.57 -19.84
C HIS A 24 -10.28 -9.55 -18.87
N HIS A 25 -11.01 -8.43 -18.77
CA HIS A 25 -12.23 -8.27 -17.98
C HIS A 25 -12.06 -8.55 -16.48
N PHE A 26 -10.84 -8.39 -15.95
CA PHE A 26 -10.61 -8.46 -14.52
C PHE A 26 -11.34 -7.32 -13.80
N ARG A 27 -11.95 -7.63 -12.65
CA ARG A 27 -12.42 -6.60 -11.73
C ARG A 27 -11.25 -6.06 -10.92
N ARG A 28 -11.09 -4.73 -10.93
CA ARG A 28 -10.05 -4.09 -10.13
C ARG A 28 -10.49 -3.98 -8.67
N GLU A 29 -9.62 -4.44 -7.77
CA GLU A 29 -9.77 -4.33 -6.33
C GLU A 29 -8.50 -3.76 -5.69
N SER A 30 -8.61 -3.40 -4.40
CA SER A 30 -7.53 -2.78 -3.63
C SER A 30 -7.70 -3.07 -2.16
N PHE A 31 -6.63 -3.43 -1.45
CA PHE A 31 -6.64 -3.55 0.01
C PHE A 31 -6.94 -2.21 0.68
N ALA A 32 -6.47 -1.11 0.09
CA ALA A 32 -6.70 0.22 0.62
C ALA A 32 -8.04 0.85 0.20
N ALA A 33 -8.93 0.16 -0.53
CA ALA A 33 -10.20 0.73 -0.98
C ALA A 33 -11.05 1.18 0.20
N THR A 34 -11.33 0.28 1.15
CA THR A 34 -12.15 0.58 2.34
C THR A 34 -11.52 1.64 3.24
N LEU A 35 -10.18 1.66 3.37
CA LEU A 35 -9.48 2.75 4.06
C LEU A 35 -9.76 4.10 3.41
N LYS A 36 -9.64 4.19 2.08
CA LYS A 36 -9.91 5.44 1.35
C LYS A 36 -11.37 5.88 1.46
N ASP A 37 -12.30 4.91 1.46
CA ASP A 37 -13.72 5.18 1.66
C ASP A 37 -13.97 5.77 3.06
N ALA A 38 -13.40 5.18 4.10
CA ALA A 38 -13.50 5.67 5.48
C ALA A 38 -12.87 7.06 5.64
N VAL A 39 -11.66 7.27 5.12
CA VAL A 39 -10.96 8.56 5.17
C VAL A 39 -11.74 9.64 4.41
N ALA A 40 -12.26 9.34 3.21
CA ALA A 40 -13.11 10.26 2.47
C ALA A 40 -14.31 10.73 3.30
N GLN A 41 -14.98 9.79 3.94
CA GLN A 41 -16.16 10.07 4.74
C GLN A 41 -15.84 10.91 6.00
N VAL A 42 -14.77 10.57 6.71
CA VAL A 42 -14.39 11.26 7.97
C VAL A 42 -13.85 12.66 7.71
N PHE A 43 -13.01 12.81 6.68
CA PHE A 43 -12.36 14.09 6.39
C PHE A 43 -13.13 14.97 5.40
N GLY A 44 -14.21 14.46 4.79
CA GLY A 44 -14.95 15.16 3.76
C GLY A 44 -14.17 15.36 2.46
N TRP A 45 -13.14 14.54 2.23
CA TRP A 45 -12.29 14.64 1.03
C TRP A 45 -12.89 13.87 -0.14
N ASP A 46 -12.62 14.38 -1.36
CA ASP A 46 -13.02 13.69 -2.58
C ASP A 46 -12.34 12.32 -2.69
N ARG A 47 -13.17 11.28 -2.74
CA ARG A 47 -12.72 9.89 -2.84
C ARG A 47 -11.86 9.62 -4.08
N THR A 48 -12.16 10.29 -5.19
CA THR A 48 -11.41 10.13 -6.45
C THR A 48 -10.01 10.76 -6.34
N MET A 49 -9.89 11.87 -5.62
CA MET A 49 -8.61 12.50 -5.32
C MET A 49 -7.75 11.62 -4.39
N LEU A 50 -8.36 10.95 -3.40
CA LEU A 50 -7.67 9.98 -2.54
C LEU A 50 -7.15 8.77 -3.34
N GLU A 51 -7.74 8.42 -4.48
CA GLU A 51 -7.24 7.34 -5.35
C GLU A 51 -5.86 7.64 -5.93
N GLY A 52 -5.58 8.90 -6.29
CA GLY A 52 -4.29 9.34 -6.80
C GLY A 52 -3.94 8.83 -8.19
N ARG A 53 -4.94 8.57 -9.04
CA ARG A 53 -4.71 8.09 -10.41
C ARG A 53 -4.14 9.17 -11.33
N THR A 54 -4.59 10.40 -11.17
CA THR A 54 -4.14 11.54 -11.98
C THR A 54 -2.91 12.22 -11.33
N LYS A 55 -2.17 13.01 -12.12
CA LYS A 55 -1.07 13.83 -11.60
C LYS A 55 -1.61 14.82 -10.56
N GLN A 56 -2.71 15.51 -10.87
CA GLN A 56 -3.37 16.44 -9.97
C GLN A 56 -3.74 15.78 -8.62
N ALA A 57 -4.34 14.59 -8.63
CA ALA A 57 -4.71 13.88 -7.42
C ALA A 57 -3.48 13.45 -6.59
N ARG A 58 -2.37 13.10 -7.25
CA ARG A 58 -1.12 12.79 -6.54
C ARG A 58 -0.52 14.02 -5.88
N GLU A 59 -0.48 15.16 -6.57
CA GLU A 59 -0.01 16.43 -6.04
C GLU A 59 -0.89 16.91 -4.88
N TRP A 60 -2.21 16.85 -5.04
CA TRP A 60 -3.16 17.23 -3.99
C TRP A 60 -2.97 16.40 -2.70
N ARG A 61 -2.72 15.11 -2.79
CA ARG A 61 -2.51 14.27 -1.60
C ARG A 61 -1.26 14.65 -0.78
N GLU A 62 -0.29 15.30 -1.40
CA GLU A 62 0.91 15.78 -0.71
C GLU A 62 0.75 17.19 -0.12
N GLN A 63 -0.35 17.88 -0.43
CA GLN A 63 -0.61 19.23 0.09
C GLN A 63 -1.22 19.15 1.49
N VAL A 64 -0.82 20.09 2.34
CA VAL A 64 -1.43 20.27 3.66
C VAL A 64 -2.86 20.74 3.50
N ASP A 65 -3.80 20.07 4.18
CA ASP A 65 -5.17 20.58 4.30
C ASP A 65 -5.21 21.66 5.40
N PRO A 66 -5.42 22.93 5.06
CA PRO A 66 -5.29 24.02 6.02
C PRO A 66 -6.33 23.96 7.13
N TRP A 67 -7.57 23.55 6.82
CA TRP A 67 -8.63 23.47 7.82
C TRP A 67 -8.36 22.37 8.85
N TRP A 68 -8.02 21.18 8.40
CA TRP A 68 -7.70 20.05 9.29
C TRP A 68 -6.42 20.28 10.06
N ALA A 69 -5.38 20.86 9.42
CA ALA A 69 -4.12 21.18 10.06
C ALA A 69 -4.30 22.16 11.23
N GLU A 70 -5.08 23.22 11.04
CA GLU A 70 -5.42 24.19 12.07
C GLU A 70 -6.30 23.56 13.17
N ARG A 71 -7.40 22.91 12.77
CA ARG A 71 -8.39 22.37 13.70
C ARG A 71 -7.83 21.30 14.64
N LEU A 72 -6.91 20.47 14.15
CA LEU A 72 -6.29 19.40 14.92
C LEU A 72 -4.91 19.74 15.49
N HIS A 73 -4.42 20.98 15.26
CA HIS A 73 -3.07 21.40 15.63
C HIS A 73 -1.96 20.50 15.04
N MET A 74 -2.13 20.09 13.79
CA MET A 74 -1.23 19.21 13.04
C MET A 74 -0.73 19.89 11.77
N PRO A 75 0.29 20.76 11.84
CA PRO A 75 0.67 21.67 10.75
C PRO A 75 1.14 20.98 9.47
N THR A 76 1.46 19.70 9.52
CA THR A 76 1.91 18.90 8.38
C THR A 76 0.88 17.88 7.89
N LEU A 77 -0.40 18.00 8.31
CA LEU A 77 -1.45 17.07 7.97
C LEU A 77 -1.76 17.11 6.47
N THR A 78 -1.43 16.03 5.77
CA THR A 78 -1.77 15.83 4.36
C THR A 78 -2.66 14.60 4.18
N PRO A 79 -3.49 14.52 3.11
CA PRO A 79 -4.26 13.33 2.82
C PRO A 79 -3.39 12.06 2.69
N ARG A 80 -2.18 12.17 2.12
CA ARG A 80 -1.25 11.05 2.04
C ARG A 80 -0.79 10.56 3.40
N TRP A 81 -0.43 11.49 4.28
CA TRP A 81 0.00 11.15 5.64
C TRP A 81 -1.14 10.45 6.41
N ILE A 82 -2.37 10.94 6.31
CA ILE A 82 -3.55 10.30 6.93
C ILE A 82 -3.74 8.88 6.40
N LEU A 83 -3.68 8.67 5.08
CA LEU A 83 -3.82 7.32 4.51
C LEU A 83 -2.74 6.35 5.02
N GLN A 84 -1.51 6.82 5.18
CA GLN A 84 -0.41 6.00 5.70
C GLN A 84 -0.62 5.71 7.19
N TYR A 85 -0.83 6.76 7.99
CA TYR A 85 -0.97 6.66 9.44
C TYR A 85 -2.19 5.83 9.86
N TRP A 86 -3.37 6.13 9.30
CA TRP A 86 -4.57 5.35 9.61
C TRP A 86 -4.48 3.93 9.09
N GLY A 87 -3.94 3.75 7.89
CA GLY A 87 -3.81 2.44 7.29
C GLY A 87 -2.87 1.50 8.04
N THR A 88 -1.80 2.02 8.60
CA THR A 88 -0.73 1.22 9.22
C THR A 88 -0.78 1.32 10.75
N GLU A 89 -0.59 2.52 11.31
CA GLU A 89 -0.42 2.68 12.75
C GLU A 89 -1.74 2.54 13.50
N VAL A 90 -2.83 3.14 13.00
CA VAL A 90 -4.12 3.11 13.68
C VAL A 90 -4.83 1.78 13.44
N CYS A 91 -5.00 1.37 12.18
CA CYS A 91 -5.82 0.21 11.87
C CYS A 91 -5.05 -1.11 11.95
N ARG A 92 -3.87 -1.22 11.34
CA ARG A 92 -3.10 -2.48 11.42
C ARG A 92 -2.48 -2.68 12.79
N ALA A 93 -1.68 -1.75 13.26
CA ALA A 93 -0.98 -1.89 14.54
C ALA A 93 -1.91 -1.71 15.74
N GLY A 94 -2.84 -0.76 15.68
CA GLY A 94 -3.73 -0.43 16.79
C GLY A 94 -4.97 -1.30 16.91
N PHE A 95 -5.42 -1.95 15.84
CA PHE A 95 -6.61 -2.81 15.84
C PHE A 95 -6.28 -4.25 15.43
N HIS A 96 -5.96 -4.51 14.15
CA HIS A 96 -5.62 -5.85 13.67
C HIS A 96 -4.83 -5.79 12.37
N ASP A 97 -3.69 -6.52 12.28
CA ASP A 97 -2.81 -6.47 11.11
C ASP A 97 -3.49 -6.91 9.80
N ASP A 98 -4.44 -7.82 9.87
CA ASP A 98 -5.17 -8.32 8.70
C ASP A 98 -6.45 -7.54 8.38
N ILE A 99 -6.71 -6.37 9.00
CA ILE A 99 -8.00 -5.65 8.83
C ILE A 99 -8.34 -5.40 7.34
N TRP A 100 -7.37 -4.98 6.54
CA TRP A 100 -7.60 -4.68 5.12
C TRP A 100 -7.73 -5.95 4.28
N ILE A 101 -7.07 -7.03 4.68
CA ILE A 101 -7.22 -8.36 4.09
C ILE A 101 -8.63 -8.87 4.35
N ALA A 102 -9.06 -8.88 5.61
CA ALA A 102 -10.39 -9.33 6.00
C ALA A 102 -11.50 -8.49 5.33
N SER A 103 -11.31 -7.18 5.19
CA SER A 103 -12.24 -6.30 4.49
C SER A 103 -12.38 -6.69 3.01
N LEU A 104 -11.27 -6.95 2.32
CA LEU A 104 -11.29 -7.38 0.93
C LEU A 104 -11.85 -8.80 0.78
N GLU A 105 -11.44 -9.73 1.62
CA GLU A 105 -11.98 -11.11 1.63
C GLU A 105 -13.50 -11.11 1.84
N ASN A 106 -14.01 -10.31 2.78
CA ASN A 106 -15.45 -10.16 3.01
C ASN A 106 -16.18 -9.64 1.77
N LYS A 107 -15.60 -8.66 1.08
CA LYS A 107 -16.14 -8.13 -0.19
C LYS A 107 -16.16 -9.19 -1.31
N LEU A 108 -15.15 -10.05 -1.36
CA LEU A 108 -14.99 -11.07 -2.39
C LEU A 108 -15.70 -12.39 -2.10
N ARG A 109 -16.20 -12.62 -0.88
CA ARG A 109 -16.79 -13.90 -0.42
C ARG A 109 -17.82 -14.53 -1.36
N HIS A 110 -18.56 -13.71 -2.08
CA HIS A 110 -19.65 -14.14 -2.96
C HIS A 110 -19.39 -13.80 -4.43
N SER A 111 -18.16 -13.37 -4.76
CA SER A 111 -17.78 -13.03 -6.12
C SER A 111 -17.14 -14.23 -6.84
N GLN A 112 -17.53 -14.42 -8.11
CA GLN A 112 -16.92 -15.37 -9.03
C GLN A 112 -15.99 -14.68 -10.03
N ASP A 113 -15.78 -13.37 -9.89
CA ASP A 113 -15.01 -12.58 -10.85
C ASP A 113 -13.52 -12.91 -10.78
N ASP A 114 -12.86 -12.76 -11.91
CA ASP A 114 -11.41 -12.64 -11.94
C ASP A 114 -11.00 -11.27 -11.41
N VAL A 115 -10.07 -11.23 -10.46
CA VAL A 115 -9.75 -10.02 -9.69
C VAL A 115 -8.27 -9.66 -9.82
N VAL A 116 -7.98 -8.37 -10.07
CA VAL A 116 -6.63 -7.81 -10.00
C VAL A 116 -6.53 -6.83 -8.83
N ILE A 117 -5.52 -7.03 -7.96
CA ILE A 117 -5.24 -6.20 -6.79
C ILE A 117 -3.90 -5.50 -7.01
N SER A 118 -3.91 -4.18 -7.24
CA SER A 118 -2.72 -3.43 -7.70
C SER A 118 -1.94 -2.72 -6.59
N ASP A 119 -2.29 -2.94 -5.33
CA ASP A 119 -1.69 -2.25 -4.19
C ASP A 119 -1.12 -3.18 -3.11
N CYS A 120 -0.64 -4.37 -3.50
CA CYS A 120 0.00 -5.29 -2.57
C CYS A 120 1.27 -4.67 -1.99
N ARG A 121 1.33 -4.54 -0.65
CA ARG A 121 2.41 -3.85 0.06
C ARG A 121 2.94 -4.60 1.27
N PHE A 122 2.22 -5.58 1.78
CA PHE A 122 2.58 -6.29 3.00
C PHE A 122 2.69 -7.80 2.76
N PRO A 123 3.59 -8.49 3.47
CA PRO A 123 3.76 -9.95 3.32
C PRO A 123 2.50 -10.74 3.62
N ASN A 124 1.65 -10.30 4.57
CA ASN A 124 0.38 -10.95 4.87
C ASN A 124 -0.63 -10.82 3.72
N GLU A 125 -0.66 -9.69 3.00
CA GLU A 125 -1.47 -9.51 1.78
C GLU A 125 -1.04 -10.50 0.68
N ILE A 126 0.28 -10.63 0.46
CA ILE A 126 0.86 -11.58 -0.50
C ILE A 126 0.49 -13.02 -0.11
N ARG A 127 0.62 -13.38 1.16
CA ARG A 127 0.22 -14.71 1.67
C ARG A 127 -1.27 -14.97 1.50
N ALA A 128 -2.12 -13.98 1.77
CA ALA A 128 -3.58 -14.10 1.61
C ALA A 128 -3.96 -14.40 0.17
N ILE A 129 -3.39 -13.68 -0.81
CA ILE A 129 -3.61 -13.93 -2.23
C ILE A 129 -3.18 -15.36 -2.62
N LYS A 130 -1.97 -15.78 -2.21
CA LYS A 130 -1.48 -17.15 -2.48
C LYS A 130 -2.36 -18.21 -1.83
N LYS A 131 -2.81 -18.01 -0.59
CA LYS A 131 -3.72 -18.93 0.12
C LYS A 131 -5.07 -19.06 -0.57
N ALA A 132 -5.54 -17.99 -1.21
CA ALA A 132 -6.76 -18.00 -2.02
C ALA A 132 -6.57 -18.62 -3.43
N GLY A 133 -5.42 -19.24 -3.71
CA GLY A 133 -5.09 -19.82 -5.02
C GLY A 133 -4.70 -18.80 -6.08
N GLY A 134 -4.51 -17.54 -5.70
CA GLY A 134 -4.08 -16.47 -6.58
C GLY A 134 -2.56 -16.45 -6.82
N ARG A 135 -2.14 -15.57 -7.71
CA ARG A 135 -0.73 -15.32 -8.04
C ARG A 135 -0.35 -13.88 -7.71
N VAL A 136 0.90 -13.67 -7.31
CA VAL A 136 1.44 -12.33 -7.10
C VAL A 136 2.58 -12.12 -8.08
N ILE A 137 2.56 -10.98 -8.77
CA ILE A 137 3.63 -10.55 -9.70
C ILE A 137 4.28 -9.28 -9.17
N ARG A 138 5.60 -9.19 -9.32
CA ARG A 138 6.34 -7.97 -9.05
C ARG A 138 6.56 -7.20 -10.35
N VAL A 139 6.19 -5.93 -10.36
CA VAL A 139 6.47 -5.01 -11.48
C VAL A 139 7.66 -4.14 -11.09
N ALA A 140 8.75 -4.27 -11.84
CA ALA A 140 9.99 -3.49 -11.68
C ALA A 140 10.19 -2.56 -12.86
N ARG A 141 10.71 -1.36 -12.61
CA ARG A 141 11.08 -0.37 -13.63
C ARG A 141 12.32 0.38 -13.17
N GLY A 142 13.38 0.27 -13.95
CA GLY A 142 14.68 0.86 -13.62
C GLY A 142 15.42 0.13 -12.50
N PRO A 143 16.50 0.72 -11.97
CA PRO A 143 17.30 0.14 -10.89
C PRO A 143 16.54 0.14 -9.57
N GLU A 144 16.96 -0.74 -8.66
CA GLU A 144 16.43 -0.76 -7.30
C GLU A 144 16.81 0.53 -6.55
N PRO A 145 15.94 1.02 -5.64
CA PRO A 145 16.25 2.19 -4.82
C PRO A 145 17.49 1.97 -3.95
N ALA A 146 18.22 3.02 -3.62
CA ALA A 146 19.45 2.95 -2.80
C ALA A 146 19.24 2.36 -1.38
N TRP A 147 17.99 2.30 -0.90
CA TRP A 147 17.61 1.70 0.37
C TRP A 147 17.15 0.24 0.26
N TYR A 148 17.08 -0.33 -0.96
CA TYR A 148 16.50 -1.67 -1.19
C TYR A 148 17.19 -2.77 -0.36
N ASP A 149 18.51 -2.85 -0.39
CA ASP A 149 19.26 -3.87 0.36
C ASP A 149 19.07 -3.71 1.87
N ALA A 150 18.93 -2.47 2.36
CA ALA A 150 18.61 -2.22 3.77
C ALA A 150 17.21 -2.75 4.12
N ALA A 151 16.23 -2.56 3.25
CA ALA A 151 14.89 -3.12 3.44
C ALA A 151 14.89 -4.66 3.44
N VAL A 152 15.62 -5.29 2.50
CA VAL A 152 15.80 -6.76 2.49
C VAL A 152 16.41 -7.24 3.81
N SER A 153 17.45 -6.57 4.27
CA SER A 153 18.15 -6.93 5.53
C SER A 153 17.23 -6.81 6.75
N VAL A 154 16.42 -5.74 6.82
CA VAL A 154 15.45 -5.54 7.91
C VAL A 154 14.35 -6.60 7.88
N ASN A 155 13.77 -6.86 6.71
CA ASN A 155 12.62 -7.76 6.58
C ASN A 155 12.98 -9.25 6.73
N ARG A 156 14.22 -9.65 6.38
CA ARG A 156 14.72 -11.03 6.48
C ARG A 156 15.60 -11.27 7.70
N GLY A 157 16.10 -10.21 8.31
CA GLY A 157 17.03 -10.29 9.45
C GLY A 157 16.33 -10.67 10.75
N ALA A 158 17.10 -11.33 11.64
CA ALA A 158 16.67 -11.51 13.02
C ALA A 158 16.73 -10.15 13.74
N ASN A 159 15.62 -9.76 14.36
CA ASN A 159 15.55 -8.55 15.16
C ASN A 159 16.67 -8.54 16.22
N GLY A 160 17.39 -7.42 16.32
CA GLY A 160 18.37 -7.20 17.38
C GLY A 160 19.83 -7.53 17.04
N ASN A 161 20.15 -8.06 15.86
CA ASN A 161 21.56 -8.15 15.45
C ASN A 161 22.11 -6.81 14.95
N SER A 162 23.44 -6.64 14.94
CA SER A 162 24.09 -5.38 14.54
C SER A 162 23.77 -4.95 13.11
N THR A 163 23.68 -5.90 12.19
CA THR A 163 23.35 -5.66 10.77
C THR A 163 21.93 -5.15 10.62
N TRP A 164 20.97 -5.74 11.34
CA TRP A 164 19.58 -5.28 11.37
C TRP A 164 19.48 -3.83 11.87
N ALA A 165 20.14 -3.51 13.00
CA ALA A 165 20.12 -2.17 13.56
C ALA A 165 20.72 -1.10 12.63
N LEU A 166 21.81 -1.43 11.93
CA LEU A 166 22.42 -0.54 10.93
C LEU A 166 21.48 -0.31 9.72
N SER A 167 20.84 -1.37 9.26
CA SER A 167 19.90 -1.31 8.13
C SER A 167 18.63 -0.53 8.50
N GLN A 168 18.13 -0.70 9.72
CA GLN A 168 17.01 0.07 10.25
C GLN A 168 17.33 1.58 10.27
N ARG A 169 18.49 1.98 10.82
CA ARG A 169 18.95 3.39 10.82
C ARG A 169 19.11 3.94 9.40
N LYS A 170 19.55 3.10 8.46
CA LYS A 170 19.66 3.51 7.05
C LYS A 170 18.29 3.80 6.46
N LEU A 171 17.27 2.96 6.69
CA LEU A 171 15.89 3.20 6.24
C LEU A 171 15.29 4.47 6.84
N GLU A 172 15.51 4.70 8.14
CA GLU A 172 15.05 5.92 8.84
C GLU A 172 15.59 7.20 8.19
N LYS A 173 16.87 7.20 7.78
CA LYS A 173 17.48 8.35 7.07
C LYS A 173 16.85 8.63 5.70
N PHE A 174 16.31 7.61 5.03
CA PHE A 174 15.59 7.79 3.77
C PHE A 174 14.16 8.27 3.96
N GLY A 175 13.62 8.23 5.19
CA GLY A 175 12.24 8.65 5.48
C GLY A 175 11.19 7.81 4.77
N VAL A 176 11.50 6.55 4.43
CA VAL A 176 10.59 5.67 3.68
C VAL A 176 9.62 4.99 4.64
N HIS A 177 8.33 5.21 4.41
CA HIS A 177 7.28 4.61 5.24
C HIS A 177 7.24 3.09 5.10
N ALA A 178 6.88 2.38 6.19
CA ALA A 178 6.83 0.92 6.25
C ALA A 178 5.98 0.29 5.14
N SER A 179 4.87 0.93 4.74
CA SER A 179 4.02 0.45 3.63
C SER A 179 4.71 0.44 2.26
N GLU A 180 5.88 1.06 2.10
CA GLU A 180 6.68 1.01 0.86
C GLU A 180 7.76 -0.07 0.93
N THR A 181 8.20 -0.45 2.12
CA THR A 181 9.34 -1.36 2.32
C THR A 181 8.95 -2.77 2.77
N ALA A 182 7.77 -2.95 3.39
CA ALA A 182 7.39 -4.19 4.06
C ALA A 182 7.40 -5.45 3.15
N TRP A 183 7.06 -5.31 1.87
CA TRP A 183 7.05 -6.42 0.90
C TRP A 183 8.44 -6.78 0.35
N VAL A 184 9.45 -5.91 0.54
CA VAL A 184 10.79 -6.08 -0.02
C VAL A 184 11.45 -7.32 0.56
N GLY A 185 12.00 -8.17 -0.31
CA GLY A 185 12.58 -9.44 0.09
C GLY A 185 11.59 -10.59 0.29
N THR A 186 10.27 -10.36 0.06
CA THR A 186 9.26 -11.44 0.03
C THR A 186 9.41 -12.25 -1.26
N GLU A 187 9.23 -13.56 -1.17
CA GLU A 187 9.18 -14.46 -2.34
C GLU A 187 7.80 -14.41 -3.01
N PHE A 188 7.82 -14.31 -4.34
CA PHE A 188 6.63 -14.20 -5.19
C PHE A 188 6.27 -15.52 -5.88
#